data_be1b416f868d4891c83dc38925dcced6
#
_entry.id   be1b416f868d4891c83dc38925dcced6
#
_cell.length_a   1.000
_cell.length_b   1.000
_cell.length_c   1.000
_cell.angle_alpha   90.00
_cell.angle_beta   90.00
_cell.angle_gamma   90.00
#
_symmetry.space_group_name_H-M   'P 1'
#
loop_
_entity.id
_entity.type
_entity.pdbx_description
1 polymer ?
#
loop_
_entity_poly.entity_id
_entity_poly.type
_entity_poly.pdbx_seq_one_letter_code
_entity_poly.pdbx_strand_id
1 'polypeptide(L)'
;MYKQYFRLREEPFNITPDPRFLYLTAQHREALNHLLYGIRQRKGFICLTGEVGTGKTTLSRALLRELGETFHTALILNPVLTDTQLLRAIVTEFGVETKRRDRLGYLSLLNEFLLKVNSAGQDAVLIIDEAQTMTVDSLEQVRLLSNLETERQKLLQICLLGQPELRRKLAKPELRQLAQRITVRCHLDNMDAQDTEAYLRHRLSVAAESPDTPSVHFDPGAIREIYRFSGGTPRLINAIGDKALLAGYVYQTGQIDDRLARIAAAELEEACPSA
;
A
#
# COMPACT_ATOMS: atom_id res chain seq x y z
N MET A 1 -15.48 -7.99 -23.46
CA MET A 1 -15.83 -7.32 -24.72
C MET A 1 -14.66 -6.49 -25.24
N TYR A 2 -14.26 -5.38 -24.62
CA TYR A 2 -13.17 -4.53 -25.13
C TYR A 2 -11.80 -5.22 -25.17
N LYS A 3 -11.52 -6.20 -24.30
CA LYS A 3 -10.25 -6.95 -24.30
C LYS A 3 -9.95 -7.60 -25.65
N GLN A 4 -10.92 -8.30 -26.22
CA GLN A 4 -10.73 -8.94 -27.53
C GLN A 4 -10.54 -7.92 -28.66
N TYR A 5 -11.31 -6.82 -28.61
CA TYR A 5 -11.18 -5.74 -29.58
C TYR A 5 -9.81 -5.08 -29.57
N PHE A 6 -9.27 -4.80 -28.37
CA PHE A 6 -7.97 -4.19 -28.18
C PHE A 6 -6.79 -5.20 -28.08
N ARG A 7 -7.03 -6.48 -28.33
CA ARG A 7 -6.02 -7.56 -28.19
C ARG A 7 -5.29 -7.53 -26.86
N LEU A 8 -6.06 -7.46 -25.78
CA LEU A 8 -5.56 -7.49 -24.42
C LEU A 8 -5.77 -8.88 -23.82
N ARG A 9 -4.74 -9.43 -23.18
CA ARG A 9 -4.81 -10.71 -22.45
C ARG A 9 -5.71 -10.60 -21.22
N GLU A 10 -5.67 -9.44 -20.57
CA GLU A 10 -6.37 -9.16 -19.32
C GLU A 10 -6.79 -7.69 -19.22
N GLU A 11 -7.54 -7.34 -18.20
CA GLU A 11 -7.99 -5.97 -17.96
C GLU A 11 -6.84 -5.12 -17.42
N PRO A 12 -6.38 -4.09 -18.13
CA PRO A 12 -5.22 -3.31 -17.72
C PRO A 12 -5.45 -2.52 -16.44
N PHE A 13 -6.69 -2.12 -16.16
CA PHE A 13 -7.04 -1.23 -15.05
C PHE A 13 -7.78 -1.94 -13.92
N ASN A 14 -7.66 -3.27 -13.83
CA ASN A 14 -8.23 -4.02 -12.72
C ASN A 14 -7.66 -3.53 -11.37
N ILE A 15 -8.55 -3.43 -10.37
CA ILE A 15 -8.22 -2.97 -9.01
C ILE A 15 -7.52 -4.08 -8.21
N THR A 16 -7.68 -5.36 -8.61
CA THR A 16 -7.03 -6.49 -7.93
C THR A 16 -5.51 -6.33 -8.01
N PRO A 17 -4.81 -6.39 -6.87
CA PRO A 17 -3.36 -6.17 -6.85
C PRO A 17 -2.63 -7.36 -7.47
N ASP A 18 -2.23 -7.21 -8.73
CA ASP A 18 -1.34 -8.13 -9.41
C ASP A 18 0.08 -7.53 -9.45
N PRO A 19 1.09 -8.25 -8.97
CA PRO A 19 2.47 -7.78 -8.96
C PRO A 19 3.03 -7.36 -10.33
N ARG A 20 2.54 -7.92 -11.43
CA ARG A 20 2.97 -7.58 -12.78
C ARG A 20 2.59 -6.15 -13.18
N PHE A 21 1.46 -5.67 -12.66
CA PHE A 21 0.97 -4.32 -12.87
C PHE A 21 1.54 -3.29 -11.89
N LEU A 22 2.47 -3.71 -11.04
CA LEU A 22 3.12 -2.81 -10.10
C LEU A 22 3.98 -1.80 -10.84
N TYR A 23 3.61 -0.54 -10.76
CA TYR A 23 4.39 0.59 -11.23
C TYR A 23 4.85 1.42 -10.04
N LEU A 24 6.13 1.49 -9.82
CA LEU A 24 6.73 2.30 -8.77
C LEU A 24 7.28 3.58 -9.38
N THR A 25 6.69 4.72 -9.04
CA THR A 25 7.26 6.04 -9.36
C THR A 25 8.60 6.25 -8.65
N ALA A 26 9.31 7.32 -8.96
CA ALA A 26 10.53 7.69 -8.24
C ALA A 26 10.26 7.82 -6.73
N GLN A 27 9.15 8.46 -6.36
CA GLN A 27 8.74 8.64 -4.97
C GLN A 27 8.40 7.31 -4.27
N HIS A 28 7.73 6.38 -4.96
CA HIS A 28 7.47 5.04 -4.42
C HIS A 28 8.78 4.29 -4.16
N ARG A 29 9.76 4.37 -5.07
CA ARG A 29 11.08 3.75 -4.89
C ARG A 29 11.84 4.37 -3.72
N GLU A 30 11.80 5.68 -3.58
CA GLU A 30 12.40 6.39 -2.45
C GLU A 30 11.77 5.96 -1.12
N ALA A 31 10.43 5.96 -1.04
CA ALA A 31 9.71 5.52 0.15
C ALA A 31 10.04 4.05 0.50
N LEU A 32 10.09 3.15 -0.50
CA LEU A 32 10.48 1.76 -0.31
C LEU A 32 11.90 1.64 0.26
N ASN A 33 12.84 2.41 -0.28
CA ASN A 33 14.22 2.43 0.22
C ASN A 33 14.30 2.94 1.66
N HIS A 34 13.52 3.95 2.03
CA HIS A 34 13.45 4.45 3.40
C HIS A 34 12.86 3.39 4.36
N LEU A 35 11.82 2.66 3.94
CA LEU A 35 11.25 1.57 4.73
C LEU A 35 12.29 0.46 4.93
N LEU A 36 12.92 0.00 3.85
CA LEU A 36 13.98 -1.03 3.90
C LEU A 36 15.16 -0.60 4.77
N TYR A 37 15.59 0.65 4.62
CA TYR A 37 16.65 1.20 5.48
C TYR A 37 16.26 1.17 6.96
N GLY A 38 15.06 1.65 7.29
CA GLY A 38 14.58 1.66 8.66
C GLY A 38 14.50 0.26 9.27
N ILE A 39 14.03 -0.73 8.50
CA ILE A 39 13.93 -2.13 8.93
C ILE A 39 15.35 -2.73 9.12
N ARG A 40 16.20 -2.66 8.10
CA ARG A 40 17.55 -3.26 8.14
C ARG A 40 18.45 -2.63 9.19
N GLN A 41 18.27 -1.33 9.48
CA GLN A 41 18.97 -0.62 10.55
C GLN A 41 18.29 -0.73 11.93
N ARG A 42 17.27 -1.60 12.04
CA ARG A 42 16.55 -1.88 13.29
C ARG A 42 16.11 -0.62 14.05
N LYS A 43 15.54 0.34 13.30
CA LYS A 43 15.11 1.65 13.84
C LYS A 43 13.85 1.57 14.73
N GLY A 44 13.22 0.41 14.85
CA GLY A 44 12.04 0.18 15.67
C GLY A 44 10.75 0.59 14.96
N PHE A 45 10.40 1.87 14.97
CA PHE A 45 9.19 2.37 14.34
C PHE A 45 9.46 3.13 13.05
N ILE A 46 8.67 2.82 12.04
CA ILE A 46 8.66 3.46 10.73
C ILE A 46 7.21 3.84 10.41
N CYS A 47 6.98 5.00 9.83
CA CYS A 47 5.64 5.46 9.45
C CYS A 47 5.63 5.89 7.99
N LEU A 48 4.69 5.33 7.23
CA LEU A 48 4.37 5.72 5.87
C LEU A 48 2.95 6.28 5.83
N THR A 49 2.80 7.50 5.34
CA THR A 49 1.48 8.12 5.14
C THR A 49 1.25 8.47 3.68
N GLY A 50 0.02 8.66 3.28
CA GLY A 50 -0.36 9.10 1.93
C GLY A 50 -1.87 9.06 1.77
N GLU A 51 -2.40 9.78 0.80
CA GLU A 51 -3.84 9.83 0.52
C GLU A 51 -4.42 8.46 0.12
N VAL A 52 -5.74 8.36 0.13
CA VAL A 52 -6.45 7.16 -0.31
C VAL A 52 -6.11 6.86 -1.77
N GLY A 53 -5.72 5.62 -2.06
CA GLY A 53 -5.44 5.20 -3.44
C GLY A 53 -4.05 5.53 -3.96
N THR A 54 -3.14 6.14 -3.17
CA THR A 54 -1.74 6.45 -3.58
C THR A 54 -0.83 5.22 -3.71
N GLY A 55 -1.30 4.03 -3.36
CA GLY A 55 -0.50 2.81 -3.51
C GLY A 55 0.22 2.33 -2.25
N LYS A 56 -0.14 2.78 -1.04
CA LYS A 56 0.46 2.33 0.24
C LYS A 56 0.44 0.81 0.41
N THR A 57 -0.72 0.19 0.22
CA THR A 57 -0.87 -1.29 0.29
C THR A 57 -0.07 -2.01 -0.80
N THR A 58 0.05 -1.40 -1.98
CA THR A 58 0.91 -1.90 -3.06
C THR A 58 2.37 -1.85 -2.66
N LEU A 59 2.79 -0.75 -2.03
CA LEU A 59 4.16 -0.57 -1.53
C LEU A 59 4.47 -1.54 -0.39
N SER A 60 3.52 -1.83 0.51
CA SER A 60 3.72 -2.83 1.58
C SER A 60 3.98 -4.22 1.00
N ARG A 61 3.30 -4.60 -0.08
CA ARG A 61 3.54 -5.87 -0.79
C ARG A 61 4.89 -5.89 -1.50
N ALA A 62 5.31 -4.77 -2.09
CA ALA A 62 6.66 -4.64 -2.64
C ALA A 62 7.71 -4.78 -1.55
N LEU A 63 7.50 -4.14 -0.40
CA LEU A 63 8.36 -4.24 0.78
C LEU A 63 8.50 -5.70 1.25
N LEU A 64 7.40 -6.44 1.37
CA LEU A 64 7.43 -7.85 1.77
C LEU A 64 8.28 -8.71 0.82
N ARG A 65 8.21 -8.45 -0.49
CA ARG A 65 9.04 -9.16 -1.48
C ARG A 65 10.52 -8.83 -1.36
N GLU A 66 10.86 -7.56 -1.13
CA GLU A 66 12.25 -7.09 -1.00
C GLU A 66 12.91 -7.54 0.31
N LEU A 67 12.12 -7.79 1.35
CA LEU A 67 12.63 -8.36 2.61
C LEU A 67 13.03 -9.82 2.46
N GLY A 68 12.30 -10.60 1.64
CA GLY A 68 12.60 -12.00 1.36
C GLY A 68 12.48 -12.91 2.59
N GLU A 69 13.09 -14.09 2.51
CA GLU A 69 12.97 -15.16 3.52
C GLU A 69 13.81 -14.93 4.79
N THR A 70 14.68 -13.92 4.79
CA THR A 70 15.52 -13.57 5.95
C THR A 70 14.75 -12.81 7.02
N PHE A 71 13.54 -12.36 6.70
CA PHE A 71 12.67 -11.63 7.61
C PHE A 71 11.38 -12.43 7.86
N HIS A 72 11.05 -12.58 9.13
CA HIS A 72 9.71 -13.03 9.52
C HIS A 72 8.77 -11.82 9.49
N THR A 73 7.71 -11.90 8.70
CA THR A 73 6.80 -10.77 8.47
C THR A 73 5.39 -11.09 8.92
N ALA A 74 4.73 -10.14 9.57
CA ALA A 74 3.32 -10.14 9.89
C ALA A 74 2.64 -8.92 9.26
N LEU A 75 1.53 -9.11 8.54
CA LEU A 75 0.79 -8.05 7.87
C LEU A 75 -0.65 -7.97 8.38
N ILE A 76 -0.97 -6.89 9.07
CA ILE A 76 -2.32 -6.59 9.55
C ILE A 76 -2.95 -5.56 8.62
N LEU A 77 -3.92 -5.99 7.81
CA LEU A 77 -4.61 -5.13 6.82
C LEU A 77 -5.79 -4.35 7.41
N ASN A 78 -6.44 -4.90 8.44
CA ASN A 78 -7.55 -4.25 9.12
C ASN A 78 -7.33 -4.29 10.63
N PRO A 79 -6.77 -3.21 11.21
CA PRO A 79 -6.42 -3.16 12.63
C PRO A 79 -7.57 -2.70 13.54
N VAL A 80 -8.83 -2.71 13.08
CA VAL A 80 -10.01 -2.40 13.91
C VAL A 80 -10.32 -3.61 14.81
N LEU A 81 -9.46 -3.80 15.80
CA LEU A 81 -9.43 -4.96 16.69
C LEU A 81 -9.28 -4.50 18.14
N THR A 82 -9.80 -5.30 19.08
CA THR A 82 -9.45 -5.13 20.50
C THR A 82 -7.98 -5.52 20.72
N ASP A 83 -7.38 -5.07 21.82
CA ASP A 83 -5.97 -5.34 22.14
C ASP A 83 -5.62 -6.84 22.09
N THR A 84 -6.49 -7.67 22.67
CA THR A 84 -6.29 -9.13 22.68
C THR A 84 -6.45 -9.73 21.27
N GLN A 85 -7.40 -9.21 20.47
CA GLN A 85 -7.57 -9.65 19.08
C GLN A 85 -6.39 -9.23 18.20
N LEU A 86 -5.85 -8.03 18.41
CA LEU A 86 -4.67 -7.55 17.69
C LEU A 86 -3.45 -8.41 18.00
N LEU A 87 -3.18 -8.71 19.27
CA LEU A 87 -2.10 -9.61 19.67
C LEU A 87 -2.26 -11.00 19.06
N ARG A 88 -3.49 -11.54 19.11
CA ARG A 88 -3.79 -12.83 18.46
C ARG A 88 -3.51 -12.77 16.97
N ALA A 89 -3.96 -11.74 16.27
CA ALA A 89 -3.73 -11.57 14.84
C ALA A 89 -2.23 -11.53 14.54
N ILE A 90 -1.45 -10.75 15.29
CA ILE A 90 0.00 -10.65 15.13
C ILE A 90 0.69 -12.01 15.31
N VAL A 91 0.35 -12.74 16.37
CA VAL A 91 0.92 -14.07 16.66
C VAL A 91 0.57 -15.06 15.54
N THR A 92 -0.68 -15.03 15.05
CA THR A 92 -1.15 -15.88 13.96
C THR A 92 -0.45 -15.56 12.65
N GLU A 93 -0.28 -14.27 12.30
CA GLU A 93 0.42 -13.83 11.10
C GLU A 93 1.91 -14.22 11.08
N PHE A 94 2.55 -14.28 12.25
CA PHE A 94 3.89 -14.85 12.38
C PHE A 94 3.94 -16.39 12.29
N GLY A 95 2.80 -17.07 12.10
CA GLY A 95 2.72 -18.52 12.00
C GLY A 95 2.87 -19.25 13.33
N VAL A 96 2.64 -18.56 14.46
CA VAL A 96 2.73 -19.17 15.79
C VAL A 96 1.38 -19.75 16.19
N GLU A 97 1.30 -21.08 16.21
CA GLU A 97 0.11 -21.79 16.66
C GLU A 97 -0.03 -21.71 18.18
N THR A 98 -1.25 -21.50 18.68
CA THR A 98 -1.50 -21.42 20.11
C THR A 98 -2.92 -21.84 20.50
N LYS A 99 -3.01 -22.52 21.66
CA LYS A 99 -4.28 -22.78 22.37
C LYS A 99 -4.58 -21.71 23.43
N ARG A 100 -3.64 -20.82 23.73
CA ARG A 100 -3.83 -19.72 24.68
C ARG A 100 -4.81 -18.69 24.12
N ARG A 101 -5.60 -18.08 25.00
CA ARG A 101 -6.67 -17.14 24.60
C ARG A 101 -6.64 -15.82 25.36
N ASP A 102 -5.64 -15.62 26.21
CA ASP A 102 -5.49 -14.43 27.02
C ASP A 102 -4.32 -13.56 26.54
N ARG A 103 -4.38 -12.28 26.93
CA ARG A 103 -3.41 -11.25 26.52
C ARG A 103 -1.98 -11.61 26.93
N LEU A 104 -1.78 -12.09 28.15
CA LEU A 104 -0.45 -12.43 28.67
C LEU A 104 0.13 -13.63 27.92
N GLY A 105 -0.72 -14.62 27.59
CA GLY A 105 -0.33 -15.78 26.81
C GLY A 105 0.16 -15.39 25.41
N TYR A 106 -0.54 -14.49 24.73
CA TYR A 106 -0.09 -14.01 23.39
C TYR A 106 1.21 -13.22 23.48
N LEU A 107 1.37 -12.35 24.47
CA LEU A 107 2.64 -11.60 24.66
C LEU A 107 3.81 -12.53 24.96
N SER A 108 3.62 -13.55 25.80
CA SER A 108 4.67 -14.54 26.08
C SER A 108 5.08 -15.29 24.84
N LEU A 109 4.12 -15.77 24.04
CA LEU A 109 4.37 -16.47 22.78
C LEU A 109 5.08 -15.58 21.75
N LEU A 110 4.65 -14.33 21.62
CA LEU A 110 5.31 -13.38 20.73
C LEU A 110 6.77 -13.16 21.16
N ASN A 111 7.01 -12.96 22.45
CA ASN A 111 8.36 -12.77 22.97
C ASN A 111 9.25 -14.00 22.73
N GLU A 112 8.76 -15.20 23.02
CA GLU A 112 9.47 -16.46 22.74
C GLU A 112 9.82 -16.60 21.25
N PHE A 113 8.86 -16.31 20.37
CA PHE A 113 9.05 -16.34 18.93
C PHE A 113 10.14 -15.35 18.50
N LEU A 114 10.06 -14.10 18.95
CA LEU A 114 11.01 -13.06 18.59
C LEU A 114 12.43 -13.37 19.09
N LEU A 115 12.57 -13.92 20.29
CA LEU A 115 13.88 -14.38 20.82
C LEU A 115 14.46 -15.52 19.98
N LYS A 116 13.61 -16.47 19.55
CA LYS A 116 14.02 -17.57 18.67
C LYS A 116 14.50 -17.05 17.31
N VAL A 117 13.73 -16.17 16.68
CA VAL A 117 14.08 -15.51 15.40
C VAL A 117 15.42 -14.79 15.53
N ASN A 118 15.59 -13.99 16.58
CA ASN A 118 16.82 -13.27 16.85
C ASN A 118 18.03 -14.19 17.08
N SER A 119 17.85 -15.30 17.79
CA SER A 119 18.93 -16.28 18.03
C SER A 119 19.36 -17.00 16.74
N ALA A 120 18.48 -17.09 15.75
CA ALA A 120 18.78 -17.59 14.42
C ALA A 120 19.43 -16.54 13.50
N GLY A 121 19.69 -15.33 13.99
CA GLY A 121 20.24 -14.22 13.20
C GLY A 121 19.26 -13.61 12.21
N GLN A 122 17.97 -13.84 12.40
CA GLN A 122 16.89 -13.33 11.56
C GLN A 122 16.17 -12.16 12.25
N ASP A 123 15.38 -11.41 11.51
CA ASP A 123 14.62 -10.25 11.98
C ASP A 123 13.12 -10.44 11.83
N ALA A 124 12.34 -9.78 12.67
CA ALA A 124 10.88 -9.77 12.60
C ALA A 124 10.34 -8.38 12.29
N VAL A 125 9.35 -8.32 11.39
CA VAL A 125 8.71 -7.08 10.94
C VAL A 125 7.20 -7.20 11.02
N LEU A 126 6.57 -6.29 11.75
CA LEU A 126 5.12 -6.12 11.81
C LEU A 126 4.73 -4.93 10.94
N ILE A 127 3.90 -5.16 9.95
CA ILE A 127 3.32 -4.13 9.10
C ILE A 127 1.84 -3.99 9.47
N ILE A 128 1.43 -2.78 9.83
CA ILE A 128 0.02 -2.45 10.12
C ILE A 128 -0.44 -1.46 9.08
N ASP A 129 -1.31 -1.90 8.17
CA ASP A 129 -1.95 -1.02 7.18
C ASP A 129 -3.22 -0.40 7.77
N GLU A 130 -3.71 0.69 7.17
CA GLU A 130 -4.88 1.45 7.65
C GLU A 130 -4.76 1.88 9.13
N ALA A 131 -3.55 2.14 9.62
CA ALA A 131 -3.29 2.44 11.04
C ALA A 131 -4.02 3.69 11.56
N GLN A 132 -4.53 4.60 10.69
CA GLN A 132 -5.38 5.70 11.10
C GLN A 132 -6.72 5.23 11.71
N THR A 133 -7.16 4.00 11.42
CA THR A 133 -8.41 3.45 11.98
C THR A 133 -8.24 2.95 13.41
N MET A 134 -7.01 2.71 13.87
CA MET A 134 -6.72 2.27 15.24
C MET A 134 -7.13 3.32 16.27
N THR A 135 -7.55 2.87 17.44
CA THR A 135 -7.77 3.75 18.61
C THR A 135 -6.44 4.24 19.18
N VAL A 136 -6.47 5.27 20.03
CA VAL A 136 -5.30 5.74 20.78
C VAL A 136 -4.73 4.61 21.63
N ASP A 137 -5.59 3.87 22.32
CA ASP A 137 -5.20 2.77 23.20
C ASP A 137 -4.53 1.64 22.41
N SER A 138 -5.09 1.27 21.25
CA SER A 138 -4.47 0.24 20.38
C SER A 138 -3.10 0.67 19.87
N LEU A 139 -2.90 1.96 19.51
CA LEU A 139 -1.60 2.48 19.13
C LEU A 139 -0.61 2.47 20.29
N GLU A 140 -1.05 2.75 21.52
CA GLU A 140 -0.23 2.61 22.72
C GLU A 140 0.13 1.15 23.00
N GLN A 141 -0.78 0.19 22.77
CA GLN A 141 -0.44 -1.24 22.85
C GLN A 141 0.66 -1.62 21.82
N VAL A 142 0.56 -1.13 20.59
CA VAL A 142 1.60 -1.35 19.58
C VAL A 142 2.94 -0.72 20.02
N ARG A 143 2.91 0.47 20.65
CA ARG A 143 4.11 1.08 21.23
C ARG A 143 4.75 0.17 22.30
N LEU A 144 3.94 -0.48 23.13
CA LEU A 144 4.45 -1.40 24.16
C LEU A 144 5.13 -2.63 23.57
N LEU A 145 4.69 -3.11 22.37
CA LEU A 145 5.38 -4.21 21.68
C LEU A 145 6.82 -3.88 21.30
N SER A 146 7.13 -2.61 21.07
CA SER A 146 8.51 -2.19 20.79
C SER A 146 9.44 -2.26 22.00
N ASN A 147 8.93 -2.54 23.20
CA ASN A 147 9.73 -2.82 24.39
C ASN A 147 10.25 -4.28 24.41
N LEU A 148 9.80 -5.12 23.44
CA LEU A 148 10.39 -6.45 23.23
C LEU A 148 11.77 -6.25 22.58
N GLU A 149 12.78 -6.24 23.43
CA GLU A 149 14.18 -5.95 23.07
C GLU A 149 15.13 -6.79 23.89
N THR A 150 16.33 -6.97 23.39
CA THR A 150 17.47 -7.43 24.18
C THR A 150 18.27 -6.24 24.67
N GLU A 151 19.31 -6.46 25.47
CA GLU A 151 20.24 -5.38 25.87
C GLU A 151 20.93 -4.68 24.67
N ARG A 152 20.91 -5.31 23.50
CA ARG A 152 21.66 -4.85 22.32
C ARG A 152 20.81 -4.35 21.17
N GLN A 153 19.56 -4.82 21.05
CA GLN A 153 18.74 -4.51 19.85
C GLN A 153 17.25 -4.73 20.04
N LYS A 154 16.46 -4.05 19.22
CA LYS A 154 15.03 -4.26 19.09
C LYS A 154 14.74 -5.59 18.39
N LEU A 155 13.85 -6.41 18.97
CA LEU A 155 13.45 -7.70 18.40
C LEU A 155 12.40 -7.58 17.31
N LEU A 156 11.63 -6.48 17.31
CA LEU A 156 10.52 -6.26 16.38
C LEU A 156 10.62 -4.88 15.71
N GLN A 157 10.55 -4.86 14.39
CA GLN A 157 10.42 -3.63 13.61
C GLN A 157 8.95 -3.42 13.28
N ILE A 158 8.43 -2.22 13.44
CA ILE A 158 7.00 -1.93 13.29
C ILE A 158 6.82 -0.83 12.24
N CYS A 159 6.13 -1.18 11.14
CA CYS A 159 5.78 -0.26 10.08
C CYS A 159 4.29 0.12 10.19
N LEU A 160 4.00 1.39 10.45
CA LEU A 160 2.64 1.93 10.46
C LEU A 160 2.38 2.59 9.10
N LEU A 161 1.42 2.05 8.35
CA LEU A 161 0.95 2.63 7.10
C LEU A 161 -0.44 3.21 7.32
N GLY A 162 -0.69 4.40 6.78
CA GLY A 162 -2.00 5.01 6.96
C GLY A 162 -2.23 6.28 6.13
N GLN A 163 -3.43 6.81 6.25
CA GLN A 163 -3.83 8.07 5.62
C GLN A 163 -3.26 9.27 6.41
N PRO A 164 -3.33 10.50 5.89
CA PRO A 164 -2.82 11.69 6.60
C PRO A 164 -3.41 11.90 8.00
N GLU A 165 -4.59 11.32 8.27
CA GLU A 165 -5.22 11.28 9.60
C GLU A 165 -4.32 10.61 10.64
N LEU A 166 -3.50 9.63 10.24
CA LEU A 166 -2.53 9.00 11.13
C LEU A 166 -1.52 10.03 11.66
N ARG A 167 -1.06 10.96 10.83
CA ARG A 167 -0.16 12.04 11.27
C ARG A 167 -0.83 12.94 12.31
N ARG A 168 -2.09 13.34 12.07
CA ARG A 168 -2.88 14.14 13.01
C ARG A 168 -3.11 13.38 14.33
N LYS A 169 -3.38 12.07 14.24
CA LYS A 169 -3.54 11.21 15.41
C LYS A 169 -2.26 11.09 16.23
N LEU A 170 -1.11 10.83 15.58
CA LEU A 170 0.20 10.73 16.22
C LEU A 170 0.69 12.07 16.84
N ALA A 171 0.13 13.21 16.43
CA ALA A 171 0.44 14.50 17.02
C ALA A 171 -0.30 14.76 18.34
N LYS A 172 -1.25 13.90 18.76
CA LYS A 172 -1.95 14.05 20.02
C LYS A 172 -1.02 13.86 21.22
N PRO A 173 -1.24 14.58 22.34
CA PRO A 173 -0.41 14.47 23.54
C PRO A 173 -0.29 13.04 24.08
N GLU A 174 -1.38 12.26 24.01
CA GLU A 174 -1.45 10.89 24.48
C GLU A 174 -0.50 9.95 23.73
N LEU A 175 -0.22 10.22 22.46
CA LEU A 175 0.66 9.43 21.61
C LEU A 175 2.08 10.01 21.47
N ARG A 176 2.44 11.02 22.29
CA ARG A 176 3.75 11.68 22.23
C ARG A 176 4.91 10.67 22.32
N GLN A 177 4.80 9.66 23.19
CA GLN A 177 5.87 8.66 23.36
C GLN A 177 6.01 7.77 22.12
N LEU A 178 4.90 7.37 21.47
CA LEU A 178 4.93 6.66 20.21
C LEU A 178 5.54 7.53 19.11
N ALA A 179 5.09 8.77 18.99
CA ALA A 179 5.58 9.72 17.98
C ALA A 179 7.10 9.96 18.07
N GLN A 180 7.68 9.98 19.29
CA GLN A 180 9.13 10.12 19.51
C GLN A 180 9.92 8.87 19.10
N ARG A 181 9.30 7.69 19.09
CA ARG A 181 9.93 6.42 18.66
C ARG A 181 9.93 6.23 17.14
N ILE A 182 9.10 6.98 16.41
CA ILE A 182 9.04 6.91 14.95
C ILE A 182 10.21 7.72 14.39
N THR A 183 11.27 7.02 13.98
CA THR A 183 12.50 7.62 13.49
C THR A 183 12.55 7.81 11.98
N VAL A 184 11.79 6.99 11.23
CA VAL A 184 11.66 7.08 9.77
C VAL A 184 10.22 7.44 9.43
N ARG A 185 10.05 8.55 8.71
CA ARG A 185 8.73 9.05 8.28
C ARG A 185 8.77 9.32 6.79
N CYS A 186 7.86 8.70 6.06
CA CYS A 186 7.68 8.91 4.63
C CYS A 186 6.25 9.36 4.35
N HIS A 187 6.07 10.08 3.25
CA HIS A 187 4.76 10.45 2.73
C HIS A 187 4.72 10.14 1.25
N LEU A 188 3.62 9.57 0.79
CA LEU A 188 3.34 9.35 -0.63
C LEU A 188 2.32 10.38 -1.08
N ASP A 189 2.74 11.23 -2.00
CA ASP A 189 1.85 12.11 -2.73
C ASP A 189 1.20 11.38 -3.92
N ASN A 190 0.23 12.01 -4.55
CA ASN A 190 -0.32 11.54 -5.80
C ASN A 190 0.73 11.59 -6.91
N MET A 191 0.53 10.82 -7.97
CA MET A 191 1.35 10.88 -9.19
C MET A 191 1.24 12.26 -9.83
N ASP A 192 2.32 12.74 -10.40
CA ASP A 192 2.27 13.89 -11.29
C ASP A 192 1.76 13.50 -12.70
N ALA A 193 1.71 14.48 -13.62
CA ALA A 193 1.23 14.24 -14.98
C ALA A 193 2.14 13.27 -15.75
N GLN A 194 3.45 13.32 -15.54
CA GLN A 194 4.43 12.46 -16.19
C GLN A 194 4.34 11.02 -15.66
N ASP A 195 4.24 10.87 -14.35
CA ASP A 195 4.02 9.57 -13.71
C ASP A 195 2.68 8.95 -14.12
N THR A 196 1.62 9.77 -14.25
CA THR A 196 0.29 9.32 -14.72
C THR A 196 0.38 8.75 -16.14
N GLU A 197 1.07 9.43 -17.06
CA GLU A 197 1.30 8.94 -18.42
C GLU A 197 2.08 7.63 -18.41
N ALA A 198 3.18 7.57 -17.69
CA ALA A 198 4.02 6.39 -17.61
C ALA A 198 3.26 5.20 -16.97
N TYR A 199 2.43 5.48 -15.96
CA TYR A 199 1.57 4.49 -15.32
C TYR A 199 0.55 3.90 -16.30
N LEU A 200 -0.18 4.74 -17.04
CA LEU A 200 -1.16 4.29 -18.05
C LEU A 200 -0.50 3.41 -19.12
N ARG A 201 0.65 3.84 -19.63
CA ARG A 201 1.42 3.08 -20.62
C ARG A 201 1.90 1.73 -20.07
N HIS A 202 2.42 1.71 -18.85
CA HIS A 202 2.85 0.48 -18.19
C HIS A 202 1.70 -0.52 -18.06
N ARG A 203 0.53 -0.06 -17.59
CA ARG A 203 -0.66 -0.90 -17.42
C ARG A 203 -1.12 -1.52 -18.75
N LEU A 204 -1.16 -0.73 -19.82
CA LEU A 204 -1.51 -1.20 -21.16
C LEU A 204 -0.46 -2.19 -21.71
N SER A 205 0.82 -1.90 -21.58
CA SER A 205 1.91 -2.77 -22.04
C SER A 205 1.87 -4.15 -21.36
N VAL A 206 1.63 -4.19 -20.03
CA VAL A 206 1.51 -5.47 -19.30
C VAL A 206 0.30 -6.28 -19.75
N ALA A 207 -0.82 -5.62 -20.05
CA ALA A 207 -2.05 -6.27 -20.45
C ALA A 207 -2.09 -6.68 -21.94
N ALA A 208 -1.27 -6.07 -22.78
CA ALA A 208 -1.28 -6.30 -24.24
C ALA A 208 -0.78 -7.69 -24.62
N GLU A 209 -1.36 -8.29 -25.67
CA GLU A 209 -0.83 -9.51 -26.30
C GLU A 209 0.56 -9.29 -26.89
N SER A 210 0.80 -8.11 -27.45
CA SER A 210 2.07 -7.65 -27.98
C SER A 210 2.48 -6.36 -27.26
N PRO A 211 3.35 -6.42 -26.24
CA PRO A 211 3.73 -5.25 -25.43
C PRO A 211 4.32 -4.09 -26.23
N ASP A 212 5.02 -4.39 -27.33
CA ASP A 212 5.70 -3.40 -28.17
C ASP A 212 4.76 -2.64 -29.12
N THR A 213 3.57 -3.19 -29.39
CA THR A 213 2.58 -2.60 -30.30
C THR A 213 1.16 -2.76 -29.75
N PRO A 214 0.82 -2.06 -28.65
CA PRO A 214 -0.54 -2.11 -28.13
C PRO A 214 -1.52 -1.53 -29.14
N SER A 215 -2.66 -2.21 -29.33
CA SER A 215 -3.70 -1.80 -30.28
C SER A 215 -4.59 -0.66 -29.75
N VAL A 216 -4.34 -0.20 -28.53
CA VAL A 216 -5.00 0.95 -27.92
C VAL A 216 -3.98 1.84 -27.23
N HIS A 217 -4.16 3.15 -27.33
CA HIS A 217 -3.31 4.14 -26.68
C HIS A 217 -4.12 5.38 -26.27
N PHE A 218 -3.68 6.02 -25.20
CA PHE A 218 -4.16 7.32 -24.78
C PHE A 218 -3.34 8.41 -25.44
N ASP A 219 -3.98 9.37 -26.08
CA ASP A 219 -3.29 10.52 -26.62
C ASP A 219 -2.92 11.53 -25.50
N PRO A 220 -2.08 12.53 -25.77
CA PRO A 220 -1.70 13.53 -24.77
C PRO A 220 -2.88 14.34 -24.22
N GLY A 221 -3.97 14.48 -24.99
CA GLY A 221 -5.20 15.13 -24.55
C GLY A 221 -5.91 14.29 -23.50
N ALA A 222 -6.10 13.01 -23.78
CA ALA A 222 -6.71 12.06 -22.85
C ALA A 222 -5.91 11.97 -21.53
N ILE A 223 -4.59 11.89 -21.60
CA ILE A 223 -3.72 11.82 -20.43
C ILE A 223 -3.90 13.08 -19.56
N ARG A 224 -3.94 14.27 -20.15
CA ARG A 224 -4.20 15.51 -19.41
C ARG A 224 -5.56 15.51 -18.71
N GLU A 225 -6.61 15.06 -19.40
CA GLU A 225 -7.95 14.96 -18.80
C GLU A 225 -7.99 13.92 -17.67
N ILE A 226 -7.41 12.74 -17.88
CA ILE A 226 -7.31 11.71 -16.82
C ILE A 226 -6.57 12.28 -15.60
N TYR A 227 -5.44 12.94 -15.80
CA TYR A 227 -4.70 13.56 -14.70
C TYR A 227 -5.52 14.65 -14.00
N ARG A 228 -6.20 15.50 -14.74
CA ARG A 228 -7.04 16.58 -14.20
C ARG A 228 -8.15 16.06 -13.28
N PHE A 229 -8.83 15.00 -13.71
CA PHE A 229 -9.94 14.41 -12.93
C PHE A 229 -9.47 13.52 -11.79
N SER A 230 -8.40 12.75 -11.98
CA SER A 230 -7.88 11.85 -10.96
C SER A 230 -7.02 12.54 -9.91
N GLY A 231 -6.53 13.77 -10.18
CA GLY A 231 -5.51 14.42 -9.36
C GLY A 231 -4.27 13.54 -9.18
N GLY A 232 -3.97 12.65 -10.15
CA GLY A 232 -2.85 11.72 -10.08
C GLY A 232 -3.06 10.55 -9.12
N THR A 233 -4.28 10.31 -8.63
CA THR A 233 -4.59 9.19 -7.73
C THR A 233 -4.69 7.89 -8.54
N PRO A 234 -3.82 6.87 -8.33
CA PRO A 234 -3.81 5.62 -9.09
C PRO A 234 -5.16 4.91 -9.18
N ARG A 235 -5.91 4.90 -8.08
CA ARG A 235 -7.24 4.28 -8.04
C ARG A 235 -8.22 4.97 -8.99
N LEU A 236 -8.21 6.29 -9.06
CA LEU A 236 -9.06 7.06 -9.97
C LEU A 236 -8.56 6.98 -11.41
N ILE A 237 -7.24 6.98 -11.63
CA ILE A 237 -6.65 6.75 -12.96
C ILE A 237 -7.15 5.41 -13.52
N ASN A 238 -7.13 4.35 -12.72
CA ASN A 238 -7.64 3.05 -13.14
C ASN A 238 -9.12 3.09 -13.49
N ALA A 239 -9.94 3.69 -12.64
CA ALA A 239 -11.38 3.76 -12.88
C ALA A 239 -11.72 4.54 -14.16
N ILE A 240 -11.05 5.68 -14.39
CA ILE A 240 -11.23 6.47 -15.62
C ILE A 240 -10.67 5.70 -16.83
N GLY A 241 -9.50 5.09 -16.70
CA GLY A 241 -8.85 4.33 -17.75
C GLY A 241 -9.71 3.15 -18.25
N ASP A 242 -10.31 2.39 -17.35
CA ASP A 242 -11.20 1.28 -17.69
C ASP A 242 -12.45 1.75 -18.46
N LYS A 243 -13.12 2.80 -17.95
CA LYS A 243 -14.27 3.41 -18.62
C LYS A 243 -13.90 4.03 -19.98
N ALA A 244 -12.72 4.64 -20.08
CA ALA A 244 -12.24 5.21 -21.35
C ALA A 244 -11.97 4.12 -22.40
N LEU A 245 -11.46 2.95 -21.99
CA LEU A 245 -11.36 1.79 -22.90
C LEU A 245 -12.73 1.27 -23.32
N LEU A 246 -13.69 1.23 -22.41
CA LEU A 246 -15.05 0.85 -22.75
C LEU A 246 -15.67 1.83 -23.74
N ALA A 247 -15.51 3.13 -23.55
CA ALA A 247 -15.94 4.16 -24.49
C ALA A 247 -15.25 3.99 -25.86
N GLY A 248 -13.94 3.79 -25.91
CA GLY A 248 -13.19 3.52 -27.13
C GLY A 248 -13.73 2.30 -27.89
N TYR A 249 -14.10 1.25 -27.18
CA TYR A 249 -14.75 0.08 -27.78
C TYR A 249 -16.13 0.42 -28.38
N VAL A 250 -16.96 1.18 -27.69
CA VAL A 250 -18.29 1.61 -28.19
C VAL A 250 -18.14 2.46 -29.45
N TYR A 251 -17.16 3.36 -29.48
CA TYR A 251 -16.88 4.20 -30.66
C TYR A 251 -15.98 3.54 -31.70
N GLN A 252 -15.61 2.26 -31.53
CA GLN A 252 -14.79 1.47 -32.45
C GLN A 252 -13.46 2.14 -32.80
N THR A 253 -12.77 2.71 -31.79
CA THR A 253 -11.47 3.36 -31.96
C THR A 253 -10.44 2.86 -30.96
N GLY A 254 -9.20 2.64 -31.40
CA GLY A 254 -8.06 2.33 -30.56
C GLY A 254 -7.33 3.58 -30.06
N GLN A 255 -7.72 4.77 -30.52
CA GLN A 255 -7.16 6.03 -30.05
C GLN A 255 -8.13 6.67 -29.04
N ILE A 256 -7.70 6.71 -27.80
CA ILE A 256 -8.46 7.34 -26.72
C ILE A 256 -8.03 8.81 -26.66
N ASP A 257 -8.93 9.68 -27.06
CA ASP A 257 -8.75 11.13 -27.09
C ASP A 257 -9.30 11.81 -25.82
N ASP A 258 -9.14 13.13 -25.74
CA ASP A 258 -9.62 13.94 -24.62
C ASP A 258 -11.14 13.89 -24.45
N ARG A 259 -11.90 13.72 -25.53
CA ARG A 259 -13.36 13.60 -25.51
C ARG A 259 -13.78 12.30 -24.79
N LEU A 260 -13.18 11.16 -25.16
CA LEU A 260 -13.47 9.86 -24.56
C LEU A 260 -13.06 9.83 -23.08
N ALA A 261 -11.92 10.44 -22.75
CA ALA A 261 -11.48 10.56 -21.35
C ALA A 261 -12.45 11.41 -20.51
N ARG A 262 -12.99 12.50 -21.05
CA ARG A 262 -14.02 13.32 -20.37
C ARG A 262 -15.33 12.57 -20.17
N ILE A 263 -15.80 11.82 -21.16
CA ILE A 263 -16.99 10.98 -21.02
C ILE A 263 -16.78 9.97 -19.88
N ALA A 264 -15.65 9.28 -19.88
CA ALA A 264 -15.31 8.30 -18.84
C ALA A 264 -15.24 8.92 -17.42
N ALA A 265 -14.70 10.11 -17.30
CA ALA A 265 -14.61 10.83 -16.03
C ALA A 265 -15.98 11.31 -15.54
N ALA A 266 -16.79 11.87 -16.41
CA ALA A 266 -18.15 12.34 -16.07
C ALA A 266 -19.04 11.23 -15.52
N GLU A 267 -18.99 10.03 -16.11
CA GLU A 267 -19.72 8.88 -15.59
C GLU A 267 -19.33 8.45 -14.17
N LEU A 268 -18.07 8.72 -13.77
CA LEU A 268 -17.62 8.44 -12.40
C LEU A 268 -18.09 9.51 -11.41
N GLU A 269 -18.14 10.77 -11.83
CA GLU A 269 -18.66 11.87 -11.00
C GLU A 269 -20.16 11.71 -10.74
N GLU A 270 -20.93 11.31 -11.75
CA GLU A 270 -22.36 11.02 -11.59
C GLU A 270 -22.62 9.81 -10.67
N ALA A 271 -21.75 8.80 -10.70
CA ALA A 271 -21.88 7.61 -9.86
C ALA A 271 -21.45 7.85 -8.40
N CYS A 272 -20.63 8.87 -8.12
CA CYS A 272 -20.16 9.28 -6.79
C CYS A 272 -20.21 10.81 -6.68
N PRO A 273 -21.39 11.41 -6.53
CA PRO A 273 -21.46 12.84 -6.30
C PRO A 273 -20.64 13.18 -5.06
N SER A 274 -19.67 14.08 -5.23
CA SER A 274 -18.84 14.60 -4.13
C SER A 274 -19.74 15.19 -3.05
N ALA A 275 -19.69 14.62 -1.84
CA ALA A 275 -20.39 15.14 -0.64
C ALA A 275 -19.75 16.43 -0.15
#